data_cee365bd7665bffc981d18e839c83dd4
#
_entry.id   cee365bd7665bffc981d18e839c83dd4
#
_cell.length_a   1.000
_cell.length_b   1.000
_cell.length_c   1.000
_cell.angle_alpha   90.00
_cell.angle_beta   90.00
_cell.angle_gamma   90.00
#
_symmetry.space_group_name_H-M   'P 1'
#
loop_
_entity.id
_entity.type
_entity.pdbx_description
1 polymer ?
#
loop_
_entity_poly.entity_id
_entity_poly.type
_entity_poly.pdbx_seq_one_letter_code
_entity_poly.pdbx_strand_id
1 'polypeptide(L)'
;MMKQSLLVISMLAAMALPASSQEDSRKTIHRIALDAVPSTIFHTNEFLRGGNDEARTMNHDMTFTLKYAFMNKEEVRPGSIYQGVYQGVGLARHEFNQWLANPISVYLFQGAPIVNLSRRVSLNYEWNLGMAFGWNAYDELNNPENKVIGSKATAYIDVDLYMKWMLSKYLDLNAGISLTHFSNGNTTYPNMGLNTGGIRLGLAYYINRQPLAVPKVEREKLPDRRGLYTDVVLYGAWKQGIAHDGVSSYLLDGKYAVMGFNVNPMYRLNPWLSLGASLDGVYDRSASRENDPWGEDVNHKFSTQAGLGLSARGEFAMPYFSINFGAGTYLLGNRNDFKGVYEVLALKIHVSRRAMLHIGYSLVDFKTPNNLMLGLGWRFGGK
;
A
#
# COMPACT_ATOMS: atom_id res chain seq x y z
N MET A 1 -8.93 19.77 12.43
CA MET A 1 -8.44 18.41 12.13
C MET A 1 -9.55 17.40 11.84
N MET A 2 -10.59 17.27 12.66
CA MET A 2 -11.72 16.33 12.41
C MET A 2 -12.43 16.51 11.04
N LYS A 3 -12.61 17.75 10.55
CA LYS A 3 -13.29 18.02 9.27
C LYS A 3 -12.51 17.51 8.03
N GLN A 4 -11.18 17.53 8.07
CA GLN A 4 -10.36 17.03 6.95
C GLN A 4 -10.30 15.48 6.90
N SER A 5 -10.30 14.83 8.06
CA SER A 5 -10.37 13.37 8.15
C SER A 5 -11.71 12.82 7.66
N LEU A 6 -12.82 13.52 7.95
CA LEU A 6 -14.15 13.16 7.44
C LEU A 6 -14.25 13.30 5.91
N LEU A 7 -13.57 14.28 5.32
CA LEU A 7 -13.58 14.49 3.87
C LEU A 7 -12.85 13.37 3.12
N VAL A 8 -11.73 12.88 3.66
CA VAL A 8 -10.98 11.74 3.09
C VAL A 8 -11.78 10.44 3.22
N ILE A 9 -12.42 10.22 4.37
CA ILE A 9 -13.27 9.04 4.61
C ILE A 9 -14.51 9.07 3.68
N SER A 10 -15.13 10.25 3.47
CA SER A 10 -16.26 10.39 2.57
C SER A 10 -15.87 10.22 1.09
N MET A 11 -14.68 10.67 0.68
CA MET A 11 -14.15 10.42 -0.67
C MET A 11 -13.84 8.93 -0.91
N LEU A 12 -13.22 8.25 0.06
CA LEU A 12 -12.96 6.80 -0.03
C LEU A 12 -14.26 5.98 -0.04
N ALA A 13 -15.25 6.36 0.77
CA ALA A 13 -16.55 5.72 0.79
C ALA A 13 -17.36 5.96 -0.50
N ALA A 14 -17.29 7.16 -1.08
CA ALA A 14 -17.96 7.48 -2.34
C ALA A 14 -17.36 6.75 -3.56
N MET A 15 -16.06 6.41 -3.53
CA MET A 15 -15.39 5.61 -4.56
C MET A 15 -15.71 4.10 -4.47
N ALA A 16 -16.17 3.63 -3.31
CA ALA A 16 -16.46 2.21 -3.08
C ALA A 16 -17.90 1.81 -3.44
N LEU A 17 -18.79 2.77 -3.63
CA LEU A 17 -20.17 2.49 -4.02
C LEU A 17 -20.26 2.42 -5.55
N PRO A 18 -20.48 1.26 -6.16
CA PRO A 18 -20.84 1.22 -7.56
C PRO A 18 -22.19 1.94 -7.69
N ALA A 19 -22.28 2.88 -8.62
CA ALA A 19 -23.57 3.42 -9.08
C ALA A 19 -24.32 2.30 -9.82
N SER A 20 -24.85 1.34 -9.07
CA SER A 20 -25.52 0.19 -9.62
C SER A 20 -27.00 0.50 -9.75
N SER A 21 -27.50 0.46 -10.98
CA SER A 21 -28.92 0.33 -11.28
C SER A 21 -29.45 -0.98 -10.67
N GLN A 22 -30.72 -1.04 -10.39
CA GLN A 22 -31.39 -2.18 -9.70
C GLN A 22 -31.23 -3.53 -10.43
N GLU A 23 -30.84 -3.53 -11.70
CA GLU A 23 -30.58 -4.69 -12.55
C GLU A 23 -29.19 -5.31 -12.29
N ASP A 24 -28.20 -4.51 -11.89
CA ASP A 24 -26.85 -4.96 -11.55
C ASP A 24 -26.76 -5.69 -10.21
N SER A 25 -27.66 -5.41 -9.27
CA SER A 25 -27.64 -6.04 -7.94
C SER A 25 -27.84 -7.57 -7.98
N ARG A 26 -28.54 -8.09 -8.99
CA ARG A 26 -28.73 -9.54 -9.21
C ARG A 26 -27.47 -10.24 -9.74
N LYS A 27 -26.54 -9.51 -10.32
CA LYS A 27 -25.28 -10.03 -10.88
C LYS A 27 -24.12 -10.00 -9.88
N THR A 28 -24.27 -9.29 -8.77
CA THR A 28 -23.24 -9.10 -7.77
C THR A 28 -23.33 -10.11 -6.63
N ILE A 29 -22.19 -10.68 -6.24
CA ILE A 29 -22.03 -11.46 -5.01
C ILE A 29 -21.44 -10.53 -3.97
N HIS A 30 -22.03 -10.50 -2.77
CA HIS A 30 -21.54 -9.73 -1.65
C HIS A 30 -20.88 -10.66 -0.63
N ARG A 31 -19.81 -10.20 0.01
CA ARG A 31 -19.07 -10.93 1.03
C ARG A 31 -18.88 -10.02 2.25
N ILE A 32 -19.27 -10.50 3.42
CA ILE A 32 -18.98 -9.87 4.71
C ILE A 32 -18.05 -10.82 5.45
N ALA A 33 -16.93 -10.31 5.96
CA ALA A 33 -15.97 -11.15 6.68
C ALA A 33 -15.56 -10.50 8.00
N LEU A 34 -15.31 -11.37 8.98
CA LEU A 34 -14.71 -11.03 10.26
C LEU A 34 -13.45 -11.86 10.40
N ASP A 35 -12.32 -11.21 10.66
CA ASP A 35 -11.07 -11.90 10.93
C ASP A 35 -10.50 -11.46 12.28
N ALA A 36 -9.79 -12.37 12.96
CA ALA A 36 -8.95 -12.12 14.11
C ALA A 36 -7.52 -12.52 13.75
N VAL A 37 -6.57 -11.64 14.05
CA VAL A 37 -5.16 -11.81 13.68
C VAL A 37 -4.28 -11.59 14.92
N PRO A 38 -4.06 -12.62 15.75
CA PRO A 38 -2.99 -12.58 16.75
C PRO A 38 -1.64 -12.47 16.02
N SER A 39 -0.82 -11.48 16.40
CA SER A 39 0.42 -11.15 15.70
C SER A 39 1.58 -10.96 16.65
N THR A 40 2.78 -11.09 16.10
CA THR A 40 4.05 -10.75 16.76
C THR A 40 4.60 -9.47 16.16
N ILE A 41 5.03 -8.55 17.00
CA ILE A 41 5.70 -7.31 16.61
C ILE A 41 7.16 -7.61 16.29
N PHE A 42 7.64 -7.18 15.12
CA PHE A 42 9.05 -7.33 14.75
C PHE A 42 9.89 -6.24 15.40
N HIS A 43 10.88 -6.63 16.19
CA HIS A 43 11.74 -5.72 16.96
C HIS A 43 12.79 -5.05 16.07
N THR A 44 12.36 -4.09 15.26
CA THR A 44 13.24 -3.37 14.31
C THR A 44 14.06 -2.24 14.94
N ASN A 45 13.75 -1.85 16.19
CA ASN A 45 14.46 -0.80 16.94
C ASN A 45 14.43 -1.04 18.45
N GLU A 46 15.22 -0.24 19.19
CA GLU A 46 15.40 -0.38 20.65
C GLU A 46 14.09 -0.12 21.43
N PHE A 47 13.25 0.82 21.00
CA PHE A 47 11.98 1.12 21.66
C PHE A 47 11.08 -0.15 21.73
N LEU A 48 11.03 -0.93 20.66
CA LEU A 48 10.28 -2.18 20.62
C LEU A 48 10.94 -3.30 21.43
N ARG A 49 12.26 -3.23 21.65
CA ARG A 49 13.04 -4.21 22.42
C ARG A 49 13.00 -3.95 23.92
N GLY A 50 12.38 -2.87 24.37
CA GLY A 50 12.29 -2.50 25.78
C GLY A 50 13.02 -1.20 26.12
N GLY A 51 13.49 -0.44 25.13
CA GLY A 51 13.97 0.94 25.31
C GLY A 51 12.79 1.90 25.54
N ASN A 52 12.02 1.66 26.57
CA ASN A 52 10.86 2.44 27.04
C ASN A 52 10.86 2.51 28.56
N ASP A 53 10.06 3.41 29.14
CA ASP A 53 10.02 3.74 30.57
C ASP A 53 9.88 2.52 31.49
N GLU A 54 9.22 1.46 31.04
CA GLU A 54 9.01 0.24 31.83
C GLU A 54 10.02 -0.87 31.50
N ALA A 55 10.98 -0.63 30.60
CA ALA A 55 11.93 -1.63 30.10
C ALA A 55 11.25 -2.92 29.59
N ARG A 56 10.05 -2.79 28.98
CA ARG A 56 9.23 -3.91 28.51
C ARG A 56 9.29 -4.07 27.00
N THR A 57 9.63 -5.28 26.56
CA THR A 57 9.58 -5.66 25.14
C THR A 57 8.14 -5.73 24.65
N MET A 58 7.87 -5.17 23.49
CA MET A 58 6.56 -5.19 22.82
C MET A 58 6.49 -6.39 21.87
N ASN A 59 5.89 -7.47 22.30
CA ASN A 59 5.94 -8.74 21.56
C ASN A 59 4.70 -9.00 20.71
N HIS A 60 3.52 -8.58 21.16
CA HIS A 60 2.25 -9.05 20.61
C HIS A 60 1.29 -7.91 20.34
N ASP A 61 0.47 -8.11 19.32
CA ASP A 61 -0.76 -7.36 19.08
C ASP A 61 -1.90 -8.31 18.69
N MET A 62 -3.11 -7.80 18.79
CA MET A 62 -4.32 -8.45 18.31
C MET A 62 -5.06 -7.52 17.36
N THR A 63 -5.31 -7.97 16.16
CA THR A 63 -6.07 -7.21 15.19
C THR A 63 -7.42 -7.88 14.90
N PHE A 64 -8.50 -7.11 14.96
CA PHE A 64 -9.84 -7.52 14.55
C PHE A 64 -10.27 -6.75 13.31
N THR A 65 -10.76 -7.45 12.29
CA THR A 65 -11.19 -6.81 11.05
C THR A 65 -12.65 -7.08 10.74
N LEU A 66 -13.31 -6.08 10.17
CA LEU A 66 -14.61 -6.19 9.52
C LEU A 66 -14.45 -5.77 8.07
N LYS A 67 -14.80 -6.66 7.14
CA LYS A 67 -14.60 -6.48 5.70
C LYS A 67 -15.90 -6.63 4.94
N TYR A 68 -16.16 -5.71 4.04
CA TYR A 68 -17.22 -5.84 3.04
C TYR A 68 -16.61 -5.89 1.65
N ALA A 69 -16.89 -6.93 0.89
CA ALA A 69 -16.44 -7.08 -0.48
C ALA A 69 -17.60 -7.39 -1.43
N PHE A 70 -17.35 -7.09 -2.68
CA PHE A 70 -18.20 -7.47 -3.79
C PHE A 70 -17.38 -8.15 -4.89
N MET A 71 -18.06 -8.99 -5.67
CA MET A 71 -17.52 -9.67 -6.84
C MET A 71 -18.58 -9.75 -7.91
N ASN A 72 -18.20 -9.53 -9.15
CA ASN A 72 -19.10 -9.68 -10.28
C ASN A 72 -19.26 -11.17 -10.60
N LYS A 73 -20.48 -11.66 -10.76
CA LYS A 73 -20.77 -13.07 -11.11
C LYS A 73 -20.13 -13.47 -12.45
N GLU A 74 -19.94 -12.55 -13.36
CA GLU A 74 -19.29 -12.81 -14.65
C GLU A 74 -17.78 -13.02 -14.48
N GLU A 75 -17.15 -12.33 -13.54
CA GLU A 75 -15.73 -12.49 -13.21
C GLU A 75 -15.46 -13.75 -12.39
N VAL A 76 -16.48 -14.30 -11.73
CA VAL A 76 -16.37 -15.57 -10.99
C VAL A 76 -16.47 -16.79 -11.92
N ARG A 77 -16.95 -16.62 -13.17
CA ARG A 77 -17.07 -17.71 -14.12
C ARG A 77 -15.70 -18.27 -14.51
N PRO A 78 -15.60 -19.59 -14.75
CA PRO A 78 -14.42 -20.19 -15.32
C PRO A 78 -14.04 -19.54 -16.64
N GLY A 79 -12.74 -19.31 -16.87
CA GLY A 79 -12.28 -18.64 -18.08
C GLY A 79 -12.24 -17.12 -18.00
N SER A 80 -12.79 -16.49 -16.96
CA SER A 80 -12.62 -15.06 -16.79
C SER A 80 -11.16 -14.72 -16.44
N ILE A 81 -10.69 -13.55 -16.91
CA ILE A 81 -9.32 -13.06 -16.68
C ILE A 81 -9.01 -12.95 -15.19
N TYR A 82 -10.00 -12.57 -14.39
CA TYR A 82 -9.92 -12.30 -12.95
C TYR A 82 -10.80 -13.28 -12.16
N GLN A 83 -10.66 -14.57 -12.45
CA GLN A 83 -11.49 -15.59 -11.83
C GLN A 83 -11.47 -15.54 -10.30
N GLY A 84 -12.63 -15.30 -9.70
CA GLY A 84 -12.81 -15.30 -8.25
C GLY A 84 -12.23 -14.10 -7.51
N VAL A 85 -11.85 -13.03 -8.22
CA VAL A 85 -11.42 -11.77 -7.62
C VAL A 85 -12.58 -11.14 -6.85
N TYR A 86 -12.29 -10.68 -5.65
CA TYR A 86 -13.18 -9.87 -4.82
C TYR A 86 -12.43 -8.64 -4.34
N GLN A 87 -13.15 -7.57 -4.09
CA GLN A 87 -12.61 -6.29 -3.66
C GLN A 87 -13.61 -5.54 -2.79
N GLY A 88 -13.12 -4.64 -1.96
CA GLY A 88 -14.01 -3.93 -1.05
C GLY A 88 -13.31 -2.99 -0.09
N VAL A 89 -14.01 -2.71 0.99
CA VAL A 89 -13.57 -1.82 2.07
C VAL A 89 -13.53 -2.57 3.38
N GLY A 90 -12.55 -2.24 4.21
CA GLY A 90 -12.38 -2.85 5.52
C GLY A 90 -12.12 -1.83 6.61
N LEU A 91 -12.45 -2.25 7.82
CA LEU A 91 -12.07 -1.61 9.07
C LEU A 91 -11.27 -2.61 9.87
N ALA A 92 -10.18 -2.16 10.49
CA ALA A 92 -9.42 -2.95 11.45
C ALA A 92 -9.20 -2.16 12.74
N ARG A 93 -9.33 -2.83 13.86
CA ARG A 93 -8.93 -2.33 15.17
C ARG A 93 -7.71 -3.12 15.61
N HIS A 94 -6.63 -2.41 15.91
CA HIS A 94 -5.37 -2.99 16.37
C HIS A 94 -5.25 -2.76 17.87
N GLU A 95 -5.00 -3.82 18.63
CA GLU A 95 -4.82 -3.75 20.09
C GLU A 95 -3.35 -4.00 20.40
N PHE A 96 -2.60 -2.91 20.54
CA PHE A 96 -1.18 -2.95 20.90
C PHE A 96 -0.98 -2.81 22.41
N ASN A 97 -0.53 -1.65 22.85
CA ASN A 97 -0.18 -1.36 24.24
C ASN A 97 -0.29 0.15 24.49
N GLN A 98 -0.02 0.59 25.71
CA GLN A 98 -0.13 2.00 26.10
C GLN A 98 0.79 2.95 25.33
N TRP A 99 1.96 2.48 24.88
CA TRP A 99 2.92 3.32 24.14
C TRP A 99 2.55 3.52 22.67
N LEU A 100 1.79 2.60 22.08
CA LEU A 100 1.34 2.66 20.69
C LEU A 100 -0.15 2.99 20.55
N ALA A 101 -0.94 2.81 21.63
CA ALA A 101 -2.39 2.88 21.68
C ALA A 101 -3.09 1.79 20.84
N ASN A 102 -4.36 1.98 20.54
CA ASN A 102 -5.20 1.05 19.78
C ASN A 102 -5.76 1.72 18.52
N PRO A 103 -4.95 1.88 17.48
CA PRO A 103 -5.39 2.57 16.27
C PRO A 103 -6.46 1.80 15.51
N ILE A 104 -7.19 2.53 14.68
CA ILE A 104 -8.18 1.99 13.75
C ILE A 104 -7.72 2.25 12.33
N SER A 105 -7.69 1.21 11.51
CA SER A 105 -7.42 1.32 10.07
C SER A 105 -8.70 1.31 9.26
N VAL A 106 -8.74 2.17 8.23
CA VAL A 106 -9.74 2.17 7.15
C VAL A 106 -8.99 1.88 5.87
N TYR A 107 -9.41 0.85 5.11
CA TYR A 107 -8.64 0.41 3.96
C TYR A 107 -9.49 -0.13 2.83
N LEU A 108 -8.93 -0.09 1.64
CA LEU A 108 -9.36 -0.83 0.47
C LEU A 108 -8.63 -2.16 0.44
N PHE A 109 -9.31 -3.19 -0.04
CA PHE A 109 -8.68 -4.50 -0.20
C PHE A 109 -9.13 -5.22 -1.46
N GLN A 110 -8.30 -6.14 -1.89
CA GLN A 110 -8.59 -7.05 -2.98
C GLN A 110 -7.93 -8.40 -2.71
N GLY A 111 -8.63 -9.46 -3.04
CA GLY A 111 -8.09 -10.80 -2.97
C GLY A 111 -8.58 -11.67 -4.12
N ALA A 112 -7.86 -12.76 -4.32
CA ALA A 112 -8.20 -13.76 -5.33
C ALA A 112 -7.66 -15.14 -4.96
N PRO A 113 -8.23 -16.23 -5.51
CA PRO A 113 -7.63 -17.54 -5.44
C PRO A 113 -6.34 -17.60 -6.29
N ILE A 114 -5.26 -18.09 -5.69
CA ILE A 114 -4.01 -18.46 -6.38
C ILE A 114 -4.23 -19.81 -7.07
N VAL A 115 -4.77 -20.77 -6.30
CA VAL A 115 -5.03 -22.12 -6.78
C VAL A 115 -6.21 -22.76 -6.05
N ASN A 116 -7.05 -23.47 -6.78
CA ASN A 116 -8.11 -24.29 -6.22
C ASN A 116 -7.57 -25.73 -6.02
N LEU A 117 -7.41 -26.12 -4.76
CA LEU A 117 -6.91 -27.45 -4.37
C LEU A 117 -8.02 -28.51 -4.46
N SER A 118 -9.28 -28.09 -4.23
CA SER A 118 -10.46 -28.92 -4.40
C SER A 118 -11.68 -28.07 -4.70
N ARG A 119 -12.86 -28.70 -4.82
CA ARG A 119 -14.14 -27.98 -4.97
C ARG A 119 -14.47 -27.04 -3.82
N ARG A 120 -13.89 -27.29 -2.62
CA ARG A 120 -14.20 -26.56 -1.39
C ARG A 120 -12.99 -25.87 -0.77
N VAL A 121 -11.79 -26.10 -1.30
CA VAL A 121 -10.57 -25.59 -0.69
C VAL A 121 -9.73 -24.88 -1.73
N SER A 122 -9.32 -23.65 -1.42
CA SER A 122 -8.43 -22.85 -2.26
C SER A 122 -7.38 -22.13 -1.42
N LEU A 123 -6.19 -21.96 -2.00
CA LEU A 123 -5.18 -21.03 -1.50
C LEU A 123 -5.44 -19.67 -2.14
N ASN A 124 -5.47 -18.62 -1.31
CA ASN A 124 -5.82 -17.27 -1.72
C ASN A 124 -4.78 -16.28 -1.21
N TYR A 125 -4.67 -15.15 -1.90
CA TYR A 125 -4.02 -13.96 -1.38
C TYR A 125 -5.05 -12.86 -1.15
N GLU A 126 -4.72 -11.93 -0.28
CA GLU A 126 -5.43 -10.66 -0.10
C GLU A 126 -4.40 -9.60 0.26
N TRP A 127 -4.53 -8.42 -0.27
CA TRP A 127 -3.76 -7.27 0.15
C TRP A 127 -4.72 -6.14 0.53
N ASN A 128 -4.30 -5.38 1.50
CA ASN A 128 -5.06 -4.32 2.14
C ASN A 128 -4.19 -3.06 2.14
N LEU A 129 -4.78 -1.95 1.71
CA LEU A 129 -4.08 -0.66 1.66
C LEU A 129 -5.00 0.45 2.17
N GLY A 130 -4.53 1.21 3.13
CA GLY A 130 -5.31 2.28 3.74
C GLY A 130 -4.53 3.14 4.70
N MET A 131 -5.24 3.66 5.68
CA MET A 131 -4.68 4.52 6.72
C MET A 131 -5.13 4.06 8.10
N ALA A 132 -4.21 4.09 9.06
CA ALA A 132 -4.46 3.86 10.47
C ALA A 132 -4.42 5.18 11.24
N PHE A 133 -5.35 5.35 12.18
CA PHE A 133 -5.55 6.57 12.96
C PHE A 133 -5.64 6.23 14.45
N GLY A 134 -5.23 7.16 15.30
CA GLY A 134 -5.38 7.02 16.75
C GLY A 134 -4.13 6.48 17.45
N TRP A 135 -2.96 6.61 16.82
CA TRP A 135 -1.68 6.29 17.43
C TRP A 135 -1.34 7.21 18.61
N ASN A 136 -0.69 6.64 19.61
CA ASN A 136 0.09 7.39 20.60
C ASN A 136 1.47 7.69 19.96
N ALA A 137 1.51 8.75 19.15
CA ALA A 137 2.70 9.12 18.38
C ALA A 137 3.82 9.65 19.30
N TYR A 138 5.03 9.74 18.74
CA TYR A 138 6.14 10.44 19.38
C TYR A 138 5.72 11.84 19.87
N ASP A 139 6.08 12.15 21.08
CA ASP A 139 5.92 13.45 21.72
C ASP A 139 7.10 13.65 22.66
N GLU A 140 7.78 14.79 22.59
CA GLU A 140 9.00 15.05 23.36
C GLU A 140 8.80 14.98 24.87
N LEU A 141 7.57 15.25 25.36
CA LEU A 141 7.25 15.27 26.79
C LEU A 141 6.55 13.99 27.26
N ASN A 142 5.66 13.42 26.44
CA ASN A 142 4.76 12.35 26.87
C ASN A 142 5.10 10.98 26.32
N ASN A 143 5.84 10.90 25.18
CA ASN A 143 6.25 9.63 24.55
C ASN A 143 7.56 9.79 23.77
N PRO A 144 8.67 10.26 24.42
CA PRO A 144 9.92 10.63 23.77
C PRO A 144 10.69 9.45 23.19
N GLU A 145 10.40 8.25 23.65
CA GLU A 145 11.10 7.03 23.25
C GLU A 145 10.49 6.35 22.03
N ASN A 146 9.28 6.74 21.65
CA ASN A 146 8.61 6.19 20.47
C ASN A 146 9.28 6.67 19.16
N LYS A 147 10.28 5.92 18.71
CA LYS A 147 10.96 6.18 17.44
C LYS A 147 10.29 5.52 16.23
N VAL A 148 9.16 4.83 16.45
CA VAL A 148 8.46 4.03 15.42
C VAL A 148 7.39 4.84 14.72
N ILE A 149 6.57 5.54 15.48
CA ILE A 149 5.38 6.25 15.01
C ILE A 149 5.49 7.74 15.38
N GLY A 150 5.77 8.58 14.41
CA GLY A 150 5.89 10.03 14.60
C GLY A 150 4.62 10.83 14.29
N SER A 151 3.53 10.19 13.92
CA SER A 151 2.28 10.88 13.58
C SER A 151 1.04 10.13 14.04
N LYS A 152 -0.06 10.84 14.30
CA LYS A 152 -1.35 10.25 14.70
C LYS A 152 -2.06 9.48 13.58
N ALA A 153 -1.54 9.58 12.35
CA ALA A 153 -2.03 8.86 11.20
C ALA A 153 -0.86 8.26 10.42
N THR A 154 -0.99 7.00 10.02
CA THR A 154 0.01 6.28 9.20
C THR A 154 -0.66 5.63 8.01
N ALA A 155 0.12 5.27 6.99
CA ALA A 155 -0.29 4.26 6.03
C ALA A 155 -0.46 2.92 6.75
N TYR A 156 -1.40 2.13 6.27
CA TYR A 156 -1.66 0.74 6.64
C TYR A 156 -1.52 -0.10 5.39
N ILE A 157 -0.56 -1.01 5.38
CA ILE A 157 -0.30 -1.94 4.30
C ILE A 157 -0.28 -3.33 4.91
N ASP A 158 -1.10 -4.23 4.37
CA ASP A 158 -1.18 -5.59 4.87
C ASP A 158 -1.33 -6.58 3.71
N VAL A 159 -0.68 -7.72 3.82
CA VAL A 159 -0.70 -8.80 2.82
C VAL A 159 -0.97 -10.12 3.52
N ASP A 160 -1.99 -10.80 3.05
CA ASP A 160 -2.41 -12.10 3.55
C ASP A 160 -2.17 -13.20 2.52
N LEU A 161 -1.74 -14.37 3.00
CA LEU A 161 -1.78 -15.63 2.27
C LEU A 161 -2.57 -16.63 3.11
N TYR A 162 -3.70 -17.14 2.60
CA TYR A 162 -4.60 -17.94 3.40
C TYR A 162 -5.30 -19.06 2.63
N MET A 163 -5.60 -20.11 3.35
CA MET A 163 -6.49 -21.18 2.91
C MET A 163 -7.93 -20.79 3.18
N LYS A 164 -8.79 -21.04 2.21
CA LYS A 164 -10.22 -20.88 2.31
C LYS A 164 -10.91 -22.23 2.20
N TRP A 165 -11.76 -22.54 3.16
CA TRP A 165 -12.62 -23.73 3.18
C TRP A 165 -14.06 -23.32 3.04
N MET A 166 -14.72 -23.74 1.97
CA MET A 166 -16.16 -23.55 1.77
C MET A 166 -16.93 -24.53 2.67
N LEU A 167 -17.49 -24.04 3.77
CA LEU A 167 -18.31 -24.82 4.69
C LEU A 167 -19.72 -25.03 4.11
N SER A 168 -20.28 -23.99 3.50
CA SER A 168 -21.59 -24.02 2.84
C SER A 168 -21.65 -23.05 1.66
N LYS A 169 -22.79 -22.96 0.97
CA LYS A 169 -22.99 -21.91 -0.05
C LYS A 169 -22.97 -20.48 0.51
N TYR A 170 -23.08 -20.33 1.83
CA TYR A 170 -23.12 -19.02 2.48
C TYR A 170 -21.88 -18.72 3.30
N LEU A 171 -21.14 -19.73 3.75
CA LEU A 171 -20.10 -19.55 4.76
C LEU A 171 -18.79 -20.20 4.35
N ASP A 172 -17.70 -19.44 4.44
CA ASP A 172 -16.32 -19.92 4.31
C ASP A 172 -15.58 -19.68 5.62
N LEU A 173 -14.69 -20.63 5.96
CA LEU A 173 -13.65 -20.49 6.97
C LEU A 173 -12.35 -20.09 6.27
N ASN A 174 -11.62 -19.14 6.84
CA ASN A 174 -10.32 -18.68 6.36
C ASN A 174 -9.27 -18.88 7.46
N ALA A 175 -8.09 -19.40 7.10
CA ALA A 175 -6.95 -19.44 8.00
C ALA A 175 -5.65 -19.28 7.20
N GLY A 176 -4.71 -18.49 7.71
CA GLY A 176 -3.48 -18.19 7.01
C GLY A 176 -2.53 -17.30 7.79
N ILE A 177 -1.67 -16.63 7.08
CA ILE A 177 -0.68 -15.69 7.62
C ILE A 177 -0.96 -14.29 7.10
N SER A 178 -0.63 -13.29 7.90
CA SER A 178 -0.74 -11.87 7.62
C SER A 178 0.58 -11.19 7.94
N LEU A 179 0.99 -10.25 7.09
CA LEU A 179 2.13 -9.37 7.29
C LEU A 179 1.65 -7.93 7.16
N THR A 180 1.80 -7.16 8.23
CA THR A 180 1.31 -5.78 8.30
C THR A 180 2.47 -4.80 8.49
N HIS A 181 2.37 -3.65 7.82
CA HIS A 181 3.30 -2.53 7.93
C HIS A 181 2.55 -1.21 8.17
N PHE A 182 3.06 -0.43 9.14
CA PHE A 182 2.59 0.93 9.41
C PHE A 182 3.75 1.91 9.29
N SER A 183 3.56 2.99 8.53
CA SER A 183 4.51 4.11 8.46
C SER A 183 3.82 5.39 8.00
N ASN A 184 4.42 6.54 8.29
CA ASN A 184 3.91 7.81 7.80
C ASN A 184 4.60 8.31 6.52
N GLY A 185 5.49 7.49 5.94
CA GLY A 185 6.19 7.83 4.70
C GLY A 185 7.14 9.03 4.84
N ASN A 186 7.76 9.21 5.99
CA ASN A 186 8.66 10.32 6.33
C ASN A 186 8.01 11.72 6.30
N THR A 187 6.68 11.80 6.34
CA THR A 187 6.00 13.09 6.43
C THR A 187 6.18 13.77 7.79
N THR A 188 6.53 12.98 8.81
CA THR A 188 6.83 13.44 10.17
C THR A 188 7.79 12.44 10.82
N TYR A 189 8.85 12.94 11.43
CA TYR A 189 9.83 12.14 12.17
C TYR A 189 9.42 12.01 13.66
N PRO A 190 9.80 10.91 14.34
CA PRO A 190 10.44 9.70 13.83
C PRO A 190 9.50 8.80 13.02
N ASN A 191 10.03 7.99 12.11
CA ASN A 191 9.26 7.06 11.30
C ASN A 191 10.08 5.80 10.97
N MET A 192 10.49 5.03 11.98
CA MET A 192 11.14 3.74 11.72
C MET A 192 10.17 2.66 11.24
N GLY A 193 8.87 2.93 11.31
CA GLY A 193 7.81 2.02 10.91
C GLY A 193 7.58 0.87 11.89
N LEU A 194 6.38 0.34 11.89
CA LEU A 194 5.97 -0.82 12.70
C LEU A 194 5.61 -1.97 11.78
N ASN A 195 6.20 -3.14 12.02
CA ASN A 195 5.91 -4.35 11.27
C ASN A 195 5.41 -5.43 12.21
N THR A 196 4.35 -6.14 11.79
CA THR A 196 3.82 -7.29 12.52
C THR A 196 3.60 -8.47 11.58
N GLY A 197 3.71 -9.67 12.12
CA GLY A 197 3.40 -10.90 11.42
C GLY A 197 2.48 -11.77 12.27
N GLY A 198 1.37 -12.21 11.71
CA GLY A 198 0.33 -12.90 12.47
C GLY A 198 -0.32 -14.09 11.78
N ILE A 199 -1.16 -14.77 12.53
CA ILE A 199 -2.02 -15.84 12.03
C ILE A 199 -3.43 -15.27 11.85
N ARG A 200 -3.89 -15.23 10.61
CA ARG A 200 -5.25 -14.83 10.27
C ARG A 200 -6.21 -15.99 10.45
N LEU A 201 -7.27 -15.78 11.22
CA LEU A 201 -8.41 -16.69 11.37
C LEU A 201 -9.69 -15.91 11.13
N GLY A 202 -10.57 -16.40 10.25
CA GLY A 202 -11.75 -15.63 9.91
C GLY A 202 -12.90 -16.44 9.32
N LEU A 203 -14.07 -15.82 9.34
CA LEU A 203 -15.31 -16.31 8.73
C LEU A 203 -15.77 -15.30 7.70
N ALA A 204 -16.24 -15.81 6.55
CA ALA A 204 -16.80 -14.98 5.50
C ALA A 204 -18.20 -15.47 5.11
N TYR A 205 -19.18 -14.57 5.20
CA TYR A 205 -20.56 -14.81 4.80
C TYR A 205 -20.81 -14.22 3.42
N TYR A 206 -21.54 -14.98 2.59
CA TYR A 206 -21.83 -14.61 1.21
C TYR A 206 -23.31 -14.45 0.94
N ILE A 207 -23.67 -13.39 0.27
CA ILE A 207 -25.01 -13.10 -0.24
C ILE A 207 -24.98 -13.28 -1.76
N ASN A 208 -25.99 -13.93 -2.33
CA ASN A 208 -26.14 -14.20 -3.77
C ASN A 208 -25.08 -15.16 -4.37
N ARG A 209 -24.27 -15.83 -3.55
CA ARG A 209 -23.37 -16.87 -4.06
C ARG A 209 -24.18 -18.08 -4.51
N GLN A 210 -24.08 -18.42 -5.79
CA GLN A 210 -24.67 -19.65 -6.29
C GLN A 210 -23.81 -20.86 -5.90
N PRO A 211 -24.40 -22.06 -5.72
CA PRO A 211 -23.59 -23.27 -5.58
C PRO A 211 -22.67 -23.36 -6.81
N LEU A 212 -21.37 -23.46 -6.58
CA LEU A 212 -20.41 -23.64 -7.65
C LEU A 212 -20.71 -24.98 -8.34
N ALA A 213 -21.37 -24.94 -9.49
CA ALA A 213 -21.11 -25.95 -10.49
C ALA A 213 -19.62 -25.82 -10.79
N VAL A 214 -18.82 -26.80 -10.37
CA VAL A 214 -17.38 -26.81 -10.68
C VAL A 214 -17.26 -27.07 -12.17
N PRO A 215 -16.96 -26.07 -12.97
CA PRO A 215 -16.63 -26.34 -14.33
C PRO A 215 -15.25 -27.03 -14.33
N LYS A 216 -15.12 -28.08 -15.12
CA LYS A 216 -13.84 -28.47 -15.66
C LYS A 216 -13.14 -27.20 -16.12
N VAL A 217 -11.95 -26.92 -15.58
CA VAL A 217 -11.17 -25.74 -15.99
C VAL A 217 -10.74 -25.97 -17.44
N GLU A 218 -11.62 -25.70 -18.36
CA GLU A 218 -11.21 -25.37 -19.71
C GLU A 218 -10.57 -23.98 -19.58
N ARG A 219 -9.25 -23.93 -19.62
CA ARG A 219 -8.53 -22.67 -19.74
C ARG A 219 -8.90 -22.09 -21.11
N GLU A 220 -9.94 -21.30 -21.17
CA GLU A 220 -10.17 -20.44 -22.33
C GLU A 220 -8.86 -19.65 -22.55
N LYS A 221 -8.40 -19.63 -23.81
CA LYS A 221 -7.24 -18.82 -24.15
C LYS A 221 -7.60 -17.38 -23.76
N LEU A 222 -6.84 -16.83 -22.80
CA LEU A 222 -6.98 -15.42 -22.43
C LEU A 222 -6.91 -14.57 -23.70
N PRO A 223 -7.81 -13.58 -23.86
CA PRO A 223 -7.76 -12.70 -25.02
C PRO A 223 -6.36 -12.09 -25.13
N ASP A 224 -5.78 -12.11 -26.32
CA ASP A 224 -4.46 -11.50 -26.57
C ASP A 224 -4.62 -9.98 -26.48
N ARG A 225 -4.35 -9.43 -25.29
CA ARG A 225 -4.35 -7.99 -25.03
C ARG A 225 -2.94 -7.44 -24.96
N ARG A 226 -1.98 -8.09 -25.61
CA ARG A 226 -0.61 -7.61 -25.70
C ARG A 226 -0.57 -6.23 -26.36
N GLY A 227 0.34 -5.40 -25.91
CA GLY A 227 0.49 -4.08 -26.51
C GLY A 227 1.22 -3.08 -25.65
N LEU A 228 1.67 -2.04 -26.30
CA LEU A 228 2.34 -0.92 -25.67
C LEU A 228 1.33 0.08 -25.14
N TYR A 229 1.62 0.63 -23.98
CA TYR A 229 0.98 1.81 -23.42
C TYR A 229 2.03 2.62 -22.63
N THR A 230 1.73 3.88 -22.38
CA THR A 230 2.59 4.73 -21.55
C THR A 230 1.77 5.40 -20.49
N ASP A 231 2.14 5.20 -19.23
CA ASP A 231 1.59 5.95 -18.12
C ASP A 231 2.48 7.15 -17.82
N VAL A 232 1.87 8.32 -17.74
CA VAL A 232 2.50 9.54 -17.25
C VAL A 232 1.88 9.86 -15.90
N VAL A 233 2.72 9.96 -14.87
CA VAL A 233 2.31 10.27 -13.50
C VAL A 233 2.98 11.56 -13.07
N LEU A 234 2.21 12.46 -12.46
CA LEU A 234 2.71 13.61 -11.73
C LEU A 234 2.39 13.42 -10.26
N TYR A 235 3.38 13.60 -9.40
CA TYR A 235 3.20 13.38 -7.96
C TYR A 235 3.84 14.48 -7.13
N GLY A 236 3.38 14.58 -5.87
CA GLY A 236 3.98 15.45 -4.87
C GLY A 236 3.70 14.95 -3.47
N ALA A 237 4.54 15.37 -2.54
CA ALA A 237 4.40 15.11 -1.11
C ALA A 237 5.21 16.12 -0.31
N TRP A 238 5.09 16.02 1.00
CA TRP A 238 5.92 16.74 1.97
C TRP A 238 6.68 15.71 2.79
N LYS A 239 7.97 15.92 2.98
CA LYS A 239 8.79 15.12 3.89
C LYS A 239 9.47 16.00 4.93
N GLN A 240 9.82 15.40 6.04
CA GLN A 240 10.74 15.97 7.02
C GLN A 240 12.11 15.38 6.75
N GLY A 241 13.15 16.22 6.70
CA GLY A 241 14.53 15.79 6.44
C GLY A 241 15.26 15.50 7.74
N ILE A 242 16.28 14.66 7.64
CA ILE A 242 17.25 14.38 8.70
C ILE A 242 18.63 14.69 8.13
N ALA A 243 19.39 15.53 8.81
CA ALA A 243 20.76 15.79 8.48
C ALA A 243 21.70 14.96 9.35
N HIS A 244 22.84 14.58 8.80
CA HIS A 244 23.88 13.82 9.47
C HIS A 244 25.21 14.59 9.42
N ASP A 245 25.82 14.80 10.59
CA ASP A 245 27.15 15.43 10.70
C ASP A 245 28.32 14.41 10.80
N GLY A 246 27.99 13.12 10.57
CA GLY A 246 28.93 12.01 10.72
C GLY A 246 29.01 11.40 12.13
N VAL A 247 28.48 12.09 13.14
CA VAL A 247 28.42 11.64 14.54
C VAL A 247 26.97 11.54 15.02
N SER A 248 26.17 12.53 14.70
CA SER A 248 24.77 12.67 15.16
C SER A 248 23.81 12.89 13.99
N SER A 249 22.54 12.63 14.25
CA SER A 249 21.43 12.89 13.33
C SER A 249 20.56 14.01 13.88
N TYR A 250 20.32 15.01 13.06
CA TYR A 250 19.53 16.19 13.41
C TYR A 250 18.28 16.26 12.56
N LEU A 251 17.16 16.56 13.20
CA LEU A 251 15.93 16.84 12.48
C LEU A 251 16.02 18.22 11.85
N LEU A 252 15.84 18.30 10.54
CA LEU A 252 15.76 19.59 9.84
C LEU A 252 14.45 20.30 10.19
N ASP A 253 14.52 21.60 10.43
CA ASP A 253 13.35 22.41 10.71
C ASP A 253 12.39 22.47 9.53
N GLY A 254 11.11 22.23 9.81
CA GLY A 254 10.03 22.34 8.85
C GLY A 254 9.80 21.11 7.97
N LYS A 255 8.98 21.32 6.94
CA LYS A 255 8.64 20.28 5.94
C LYS A 255 9.09 20.73 4.57
N TYR A 256 9.67 19.82 3.82
CA TYR A 256 10.22 20.05 2.49
C TYR A 256 9.30 19.44 1.44
N ALA A 257 8.99 20.22 0.41
CA ALA A 257 8.21 19.72 -0.72
C ALA A 257 9.06 18.78 -1.58
N VAL A 258 8.49 17.65 -1.95
CA VAL A 258 9.00 16.75 -2.97
C VAL A 258 7.96 16.68 -4.09
N MET A 259 8.40 16.88 -5.33
CA MET A 259 7.56 16.80 -6.51
C MET A 259 8.29 15.99 -7.58
N GLY A 260 7.53 15.33 -8.47
CA GLY A 260 8.16 14.60 -9.52
C GLY A 260 7.20 14.07 -10.58
N PHE A 261 7.79 13.37 -11.51
CA PHE A 261 7.05 12.70 -12.56
C PHE A 261 7.62 11.31 -12.85
N ASN A 262 6.78 10.43 -13.38
CA ASN A 262 7.19 9.17 -13.98
C ASN A 262 6.61 9.08 -15.39
N VAL A 263 7.43 8.76 -16.36
CA VAL A 263 7.00 8.41 -17.73
C VAL A 263 7.31 6.94 -17.93
N ASN A 264 6.27 6.11 -17.92
CA ASN A 264 6.37 4.65 -17.89
C ASN A 264 5.92 4.04 -19.23
N PRO A 265 6.78 3.86 -20.24
CA PRO A 265 6.49 2.98 -21.37
C PRO A 265 6.46 1.52 -20.89
N MET A 266 5.31 0.89 -21.05
CA MET A 266 5.02 -0.46 -20.56
C MET A 266 4.54 -1.34 -21.70
N TYR A 267 4.96 -2.59 -21.71
CA TYR A 267 4.47 -3.62 -22.59
C TYR A 267 3.64 -4.63 -21.82
N ARG A 268 2.37 -4.78 -22.18
CA ARG A 268 1.46 -5.76 -21.57
C ARG A 268 1.79 -7.14 -22.12
N LEU A 269 2.29 -8.02 -21.26
CA LEU A 269 2.60 -9.42 -21.59
C LEU A 269 1.35 -10.28 -21.62
N ASN A 270 0.45 -10.03 -20.66
CA ASN A 270 -0.83 -10.71 -20.53
C ASN A 270 -1.81 -9.77 -19.78
N PRO A 271 -3.10 -10.13 -19.60
CA PRO A 271 -4.08 -9.24 -18.99
C PRO A 271 -3.74 -8.71 -17.58
N TRP A 272 -2.92 -9.42 -16.83
CA TRP A 272 -2.59 -9.08 -15.43
C TRP A 272 -1.13 -8.65 -15.21
N LEU A 273 -0.22 -8.82 -16.19
CA LEU A 273 1.21 -8.47 -16.04
C LEU A 273 1.69 -7.59 -17.19
N SER A 274 2.33 -6.50 -16.84
CA SER A 274 3.07 -5.64 -17.76
C SER A 274 4.49 -5.43 -17.27
N LEU A 275 5.45 -5.33 -18.17
CA LEU A 275 6.84 -4.97 -17.91
C LEU A 275 7.22 -3.75 -18.72
N GLY A 276 8.18 -2.98 -18.24
CA GLY A 276 8.62 -1.78 -18.93
C GLY A 276 9.76 -1.07 -18.24
N ALA A 277 9.91 0.19 -18.58
CA ALA A 277 10.87 1.10 -17.99
C ALA A 277 10.17 2.39 -17.55
N SER A 278 10.87 3.23 -16.82
CA SER A 278 10.40 4.57 -16.46
C SER A 278 11.53 5.57 -16.51
N LEU A 279 11.26 6.73 -17.08
CA LEU A 279 12.03 7.94 -16.85
C LEU A 279 11.41 8.65 -15.64
N ASP A 280 12.19 8.80 -14.58
CA ASP A 280 11.74 9.28 -13.26
C ASP A 280 12.43 10.61 -12.94
N GLY A 281 11.65 11.69 -12.89
CA GLY A 281 12.13 12.99 -12.43
C GLY A 281 11.69 13.27 -11.01
N VAL A 282 12.59 13.80 -10.20
CA VAL A 282 12.30 14.22 -8.84
C VAL A 282 12.91 15.59 -8.56
N TYR A 283 12.18 16.42 -7.85
CA TYR A 283 12.66 17.64 -7.23
C TYR A 283 12.42 17.51 -5.73
N ASP A 284 13.48 17.54 -4.95
CA ASP A 284 13.46 17.41 -3.50
C ASP A 284 14.07 18.66 -2.85
N ARG A 285 13.25 19.44 -2.20
CA ARG A 285 13.68 20.67 -1.56
C ARG A 285 14.58 20.45 -0.34
N SER A 286 14.64 19.25 0.22
CA SER A 286 15.54 18.89 1.30
C SER A 286 16.94 18.50 0.81
N ALA A 287 17.07 18.19 -0.47
CA ALA A 287 18.37 17.83 -1.06
C ALA A 287 19.40 18.96 -0.84
N SER A 288 20.64 18.58 -0.60
CA SER A 288 21.79 19.38 -0.14
C SER A 288 21.72 19.82 1.34
N ARG A 289 20.62 19.64 2.05
CA ARG A 289 20.53 19.96 3.48
C ARG A 289 20.85 18.78 4.38
N GLU A 290 20.60 17.56 3.91
CA GLU A 290 20.80 16.34 4.70
C GLU A 290 22.30 16.07 4.98
N ASN A 291 23.19 16.63 4.17
CA ASN A 291 24.64 16.54 4.33
C ASN A 291 25.32 17.83 4.88
N ASP A 292 24.53 18.88 5.13
CA ASP A 292 25.00 20.13 5.74
C ASP A 292 23.96 20.62 6.77
N PRO A 293 23.99 20.09 8.01
CA PRO A 293 23.04 20.42 9.06
C PRO A 293 23.05 21.90 9.46
N TRP A 294 24.15 22.57 9.32
CA TRP A 294 24.37 23.94 9.82
C TRP A 294 24.03 25.02 8.79
N GLY A 295 23.93 24.63 7.51
CA GLY A 295 23.25 25.41 6.48
C GLY A 295 23.79 26.77 6.09
N GLU A 296 25.08 27.05 6.33
CA GLU A 296 25.65 28.32 5.91
C GLU A 296 25.84 28.46 4.39
N ASP A 297 25.95 27.31 3.68
CA ASP A 297 26.18 27.26 2.22
C ASP A 297 25.14 26.39 1.47
N VAL A 298 23.87 26.45 1.86
CA VAL A 298 22.81 25.68 1.15
C VAL A 298 22.65 26.18 -0.28
N ASN A 299 23.14 25.40 -1.21
CA ASN A 299 23.00 25.69 -2.64
C ASN A 299 21.57 25.38 -3.10
N HIS A 300 20.72 26.38 -3.09
CA HIS A 300 19.32 26.31 -3.53
C HIS A 300 19.13 26.25 -5.06
N LYS A 301 20.19 25.93 -5.83
CA LYS A 301 20.07 25.82 -7.28
C LYS A 301 19.19 24.59 -7.61
N PHE A 302 18.34 24.75 -8.60
CA PHE A 302 17.50 23.67 -9.11
C PHE A 302 18.30 22.39 -9.43
N SER A 303 19.51 22.56 -9.99
CA SER A 303 20.41 21.43 -10.34
C SER A 303 20.90 20.61 -9.15
N THR A 304 20.89 21.15 -7.94
CA THR A 304 21.29 20.42 -6.72
C THR A 304 20.10 19.71 -6.07
N GLN A 305 18.89 20.17 -6.34
CA GLN A 305 17.65 19.67 -5.77
C GLN A 305 16.84 18.78 -6.74
N ALA A 306 17.29 18.68 -8.00
CA ALA A 306 16.64 17.86 -9.01
C ALA A 306 17.46 16.63 -9.37
N GLY A 307 16.77 15.51 -9.54
CA GLY A 307 17.34 14.25 -10.02
C GLY A 307 16.53 13.69 -11.19
N LEU A 308 17.21 13.05 -12.11
CA LEU A 308 16.61 12.31 -13.21
C LEU A 308 17.15 10.88 -13.21
N GLY A 309 16.29 9.90 -13.12
CA GLY A 309 16.62 8.50 -13.05
C GLY A 309 15.95 7.66 -14.13
N LEU A 310 16.47 6.47 -14.28
CA LEU A 310 15.91 5.43 -15.14
C LEU A 310 15.67 4.17 -14.31
N SER A 311 14.48 3.58 -14.40
CA SER A 311 14.13 2.36 -13.67
C SER A 311 13.48 1.32 -14.57
N ALA A 312 13.69 0.04 -14.23
CA ALA A 312 12.88 -1.06 -14.70
C ALA A 312 11.54 -1.08 -13.93
N ARG A 313 10.45 -1.41 -14.62
CA ARG A 313 9.10 -1.41 -14.04
C ARG A 313 8.37 -2.72 -14.29
N GLY A 314 7.64 -3.16 -13.28
CA GLY A 314 6.64 -4.20 -13.38
C GLY A 314 5.28 -3.67 -12.89
N GLU A 315 4.20 -4.12 -13.50
CA GLU A 315 2.85 -3.76 -13.09
C GLU A 315 1.96 -4.99 -13.08
N PHE A 316 1.36 -5.27 -11.92
CA PHE A 316 0.27 -6.24 -11.80
C PHE A 316 -1.07 -5.51 -11.90
N ALA A 317 -1.80 -5.77 -12.98
CA ALA A 317 -3.11 -5.17 -13.23
C ALA A 317 -4.23 -6.02 -12.61
N MET A 318 -5.15 -5.33 -11.97
CA MET A 318 -6.38 -5.86 -11.38
C MET A 318 -7.58 -5.03 -11.91
N PRO A 319 -8.85 -5.42 -11.67
CA PRO A 319 -9.98 -4.77 -12.32
C PRO A 319 -10.04 -3.24 -12.17
N TYR A 320 -9.75 -2.71 -10.97
CA TYR A 320 -9.90 -1.27 -10.67
C TYR A 320 -8.60 -0.59 -10.24
N PHE A 321 -7.55 -1.33 -10.06
CA PHE A 321 -6.25 -0.81 -9.69
C PHE A 321 -5.12 -1.70 -10.19
N SER A 322 -3.91 -1.19 -10.13
CA SER A 322 -2.70 -1.96 -10.39
C SER A 322 -1.64 -1.64 -9.34
N ILE A 323 -0.79 -2.62 -9.07
CA ILE A 323 0.41 -2.45 -8.27
C ILE A 323 1.58 -2.31 -9.23
N ASN A 324 2.25 -1.17 -9.17
CA ASN A 324 3.46 -0.89 -9.93
C ASN A 324 4.66 -0.95 -8.99
N PHE A 325 5.69 -1.64 -9.41
CA PHE A 325 6.96 -1.73 -8.68
C PHE A 325 8.11 -1.51 -9.64
N GLY A 326 9.20 -0.97 -9.13
CA GLY A 326 10.37 -0.71 -9.95
C GLY A 326 11.62 -0.48 -9.13
N ALA A 327 12.75 -0.63 -9.80
CA ALA A 327 14.06 -0.30 -9.26
C ALA A 327 14.91 0.37 -10.34
N GLY A 328 15.68 1.37 -9.95
CA GLY A 328 16.45 2.16 -10.88
C GLY A 328 17.60 2.91 -10.23
N THR A 329 18.28 3.71 -11.03
CA THR A 329 19.37 4.56 -10.58
C THR A 329 19.26 5.96 -11.18
N TYR A 330 19.77 6.94 -10.47
CA TYR A 330 19.81 8.32 -10.96
C TYR A 330 20.93 8.47 -12.00
N LEU A 331 20.59 9.08 -13.13
CA LEU A 331 21.50 9.41 -14.23
C LEU A 331 22.06 10.84 -14.08
N LEU A 332 21.20 11.76 -13.58
CA LEU A 332 21.51 13.16 -13.34
C LEU A 332 21.03 13.55 -11.95
N GLY A 333 21.74 14.43 -11.29
CA GLY A 333 21.45 14.96 -9.96
C GLY A 333 22.69 15.12 -9.11
N ASN A 334 22.53 15.72 -7.93
CA ASN A 334 23.60 15.83 -6.95
C ASN A 334 23.93 14.41 -6.41
N ARG A 335 25.20 14.02 -6.56
CA ARG A 335 25.68 12.68 -6.15
C ARG A 335 25.61 12.41 -4.64
N ASN A 336 25.44 13.43 -3.83
CA ASN A 336 25.29 13.24 -2.38
C ASN A 336 23.88 12.80 -1.99
N ASP A 337 22.86 13.31 -2.67
CA ASP A 337 21.45 13.08 -2.37
C ASP A 337 20.81 12.04 -3.32
N PHE A 338 21.22 12.06 -4.61
CA PHE A 338 20.68 11.17 -5.64
C PHE A 338 21.70 10.08 -6.00
N LYS A 339 21.90 9.14 -5.07
CA LYS A 339 22.86 8.03 -5.18
C LYS A 339 22.17 6.68 -4.91
N GLY A 340 22.88 5.60 -5.24
CA GLY A 340 22.42 4.25 -4.98
C GLY A 340 21.31 3.79 -5.92
N VAL A 341 20.62 2.74 -5.50
CA VAL A 341 19.43 2.21 -6.16
C VAL A 341 18.21 2.80 -5.48
N TYR A 342 17.31 3.39 -6.27
CA TYR A 342 16.00 3.76 -5.74
C TYR A 342 14.95 2.75 -6.17
N GLU A 343 14.02 2.48 -5.29
CA GLU A 343 12.88 1.62 -5.56
C GLU A 343 11.58 2.42 -5.47
N VAL A 344 10.60 1.97 -6.23
CA VAL A 344 9.26 2.52 -6.21
C VAL A 344 8.26 1.39 -6.06
N LEU A 345 7.38 1.53 -5.08
CA LEU A 345 6.17 0.72 -4.95
C LEU A 345 4.97 1.65 -5.01
N ALA A 346 4.03 1.39 -5.90
CA ALA A 346 2.88 2.26 -6.07
C ALA A 346 1.60 1.48 -6.35
N LEU A 347 0.52 1.94 -5.73
CA LEU A 347 -0.84 1.61 -6.08
C LEU A 347 -1.36 2.65 -7.06
N LYS A 348 -1.89 2.20 -8.20
CA LYS A 348 -2.59 3.02 -9.18
C LYS A 348 -4.08 2.64 -9.13
N ILE A 349 -4.95 3.54 -8.71
CA ILE A 349 -6.40 3.34 -8.67
C ILE A 349 -6.98 3.92 -9.96
N HIS A 350 -7.56 3.08 -10.80
CA HIS A 350 -8.11 3.48 -12.10
C HIS A 350 -9.49 4.14 -11.93
N VAL A 351 -9.53 5.47 -11.99
CA VAL A 351 -10.76 6.28 -11.94
C VAL A 351 -11.51 6.20 -13.27
N SER A 352 -10.79 6.01 -14.37
CA SER A 352 -11.33 5.77 -15.70
C SER A 352 -10.38 4.88 -16.49
N ARG A 353 -10.73 4.59 -17.77
CA ARG A 353 -9.83 3.84 -18.66
C ARG A 353 -8.45 4.49 -18.84
N ARG A 354 -8.33 5.79 -18.62
CA ARG A 354 -7.09 6.56 -18.81
C ARG A 354 -6.57 7.22 -17.54
N ALA A 355 -7.45 7.77 -16.72
CA ALA A 355 -7.07 8.51 -15.52
C ALA A 355 -6.91 7.57 -14.31
N MET A 356 -5.89 7.82 -13.51
CA MET A 356 -5.61 7.06 -12.30
C MET A 356 -5.12 7.96 -11.15
N LEU A 357 -5.48 7.60 -9.94
CA LEU A 357 -4.81 8.10 -8.74
C LEU A 357 -3.55 7.27 -8.53
N HIS A 358 -2.49 7.93 -8.10
CA HIS A 358 -1.19 7.32 -7.81
C HIS A 358 -0.85 7.51 -6.34
N ILE A 359 -0.67 6.42 -5.63
CA ILE A 359 -0.23 6.39 -4.23
C ILE A 359 1.02 5.55 -4.19
N GLY A 360 2.16 6.19 -4.25
CA GLY A 360 3.46 5.53 -4.31
C GLY A 360 4.35 5.87 -3.14
N TYR A 361 5.40 5.10 -3.01
CA TYR A 361 6.46 5.26 -2.05
C TYR A 361 7.81 4.96 -2.68
N SER A 362 8.78 5.82 -2.44
CA SER A 362 10.16 5.63 -2.85
C SER A 362 11.02 5.20 -1.67
N LEU A 363 11.90 4.22 -1.94
CA LEU A 363 12.94 3.74 -1.04
C LEU A 363 14.30 4.02 -1.67
N VAL A 364 15.36 3.90 -0.88
CA VAL A 364 16.77 3.91 -1.34
C VAL A 364 17.47 2.68 -0.77
N ASP A 365 18.15 1.94 -1.65
CA ASP A 365 18.92 0.72 -1.34
C ASP A 365 18.11 -0.33 -0.56
N PHE A 366 16.82 -0.48 -0.86
CA PHE A 366 15.86 -1.39 -0.24
C PHE A 366 15.73 -1.26 1.30
N LYS A 367 16.20 -0.16 1.87
CA LYS A 367 16.29 0.03 3.33
C LYS A 367 15.75 1.36 3.79
N THR A 368 16.16 2.44 3.12
CA THR A 368 15.91 3.78 3.61
C THR A 368 14.63 4.34 3.00
N PRO A 369 13.60 4.61 3.80
CA PRO A 369 12.43 5.33 3.37
C PRO A 369 12.83 6.71 2.84
N ASN A 370 12.33 7.09 1.66
CA ASN A 370 12.62 8.40 1.08
C ASN A 370 11.41 9.33 1.16
N ASN A 371 10.40 9.12 0.27
CA ASN A 371 9.25 10.00 0.24
C ASN A 371 7.98 9.31 -0.29
N LEU A 372 6.83 9.87 0.08
CA LEU A 372 5.56 9.56 -0.55
C LEU A 372 5.49 10.15 -1.96
N MET A 373 4.73 9.49 -2.83
CA MET A 373 4.46 9.90 -4.21
C MET A 373 2.95 9.90 -4.41
N LEU A 374 2.28 10.97 -3.95
CA LEU A 374 0.83 11.12 -4.08
C LEU A 374 0.51 11.93 -5.33
N GLY A 375 -0.26 11.37 -6.27
CA GLY A 375 -0.42 12.04 -7.53
C GLY A 375 -1.54 11.53 -8.42
N LEU A 376 -1.50 12.04 -9.64
CA LEU A 376 -2.42 11.70 -10.71
C LEU A 376 -1.63 11.16 -11.88
N GLY A 377 -2.19 10.16 -12.55
CA GLY A 377 -1.61 9.58 -13.73
C GLY A 377 -2.59 9.53 -14.90
N TRP A 378 -2.01 9.49 -16.09
CA TRP A 378 -2.75 9.35 -17.33
C TRP A 378 -2.11 8.29 -18.22
N ARG A 379 -2.93 7.38 -18.75
CA ARG A 379 -2.52 6.30 -19.66
C ARG A 379 -2.75 6.68 -21.12
N PHE A 380 -1.71 6.60 -21.90
CA PHE A 380 -1.72 6.77 -23.35
C PHE A 380 -1.54 5.41 -24.02
N GLY A 381 -2.31 5.14 -25.10
CA GLY A 381 -2.30 3.84 -25.76
C GLY A 381 -3.02 2.74 -24.96
N GLY A 382 -2.77 1.48 -25.32
CA GLY A 382 -3.39 0.32 -24.68
C GLY A 382 -4.89 0.21 -25.01
N LYS A 383 -5.20 -0.39 -26.16
CA LYS A 383 -6.59 -0.75 -26.55
C LYS A 383 -7.12 -1.91 -25.73
#